data_413b90eac6a48e9fdf948ef7dc9d7657
#
_entry.id   413b90eac6a48e9fdf948ef7dc9d7657
#
_cell.length_a   1.000
_cell.length_b   1.000
_cell.length_c   1.000
_cell.angle_alpha   90.00
_cell.angle_beta   90.00
_cell.angle_gamma   90.00
#
_symmetry.space_group_name_H-M   'P 1'
#
loop_
_entity.id
_entity.type
_entity.pdbx_description
1 polymer ?
#
loop_
_entity_poly.entity_id
_entity_poly.type
_entity_poly.pdbx_seq_one_letter_code
_entity_poly.pdbx_strand_id
1 'polypeptide(L)'
;GELNIEDGWVNSGYVGSIEDSGALIVEGRSDDILTLKSGTKFSPEKIENLISCSPFIKSTVVIGSGQDSLSAIIVIDPNSVNSWADRKNIRYTGYSELASKDEVRDLIRDHIKCVNEAFDSELQIKRFVILHRTLIMTEGEVTKTMGILRNKIATNLKDIYSAVENKSDSITLNDIDKLTYQLNVNKVM
;
A
#
# COMPACT_ATOMS: atom_id res chain seq x y z
N GLY A 1 -17.20 23.69 -1.63
CA GLY A 1 -16.83 23.69 -3.04
C GLY A 1 -18.08 23.78 -3.87
N GLU A 2 -18.08 24.59 -4.93
CA GLU A 2 -19.18 24.69 -5.86
C GLU A 2 -19.28 23.37 -6.65
N LEU A 3 -20.50 22.84 -6.73
CA LEU A 3 -20.83 21.68 -7.57
C LEU A 3 -20.81 22.14 -9.03
N ASN A 4 -19.94 21.56 -9.83
CA ASN A 4 -19.91 21.83 -11.28
C ASN A 4 -21.05 21.03 -11.93
N ILE A 5 -22.10 21.72 -12.38
CA ILE A 5 -23.28 21.10 -13.00
C ILE A 5 -23.22 21.38 -14.51
N GLU A 6 -23.08 20.34 -15.33
CA GLU A 6 -23.14 20.40 -16.77
C GLU A 6 -24.34 19.57 -17.27
N ASP A 7 -25.26 20.18 -18.02
CA ASP A 7 -26.45 19.54 -18.57
C ASP A 7 -27.32 18.74 -17.57
N GLY A 8 -27.39 19.22 -16.30
CA GLY A 8 -28.12 18.54 -15.23
C GLY A 8 -27.34 17.41 -14.56
N TRP A 9 -26.10 17.21 -14.90
CA TRP A 9 -25.21 16.20 -14.31
C TRP A 9 -24.19 16.85 -13.38
N VAL A 10 -23.89 16.16 -12.29
CA VAL A 10 -22.82 16.54 -11.34
C VAL A 10 -21.65 15.58 -11.51
N ASN A 11 -20.47 16.14 -11.79
CA ASN A 11 -19.26 15.33 -11.75
C ASN A 11 -18.92 14.99 -10.29
N SER A 12 -19.14 13.72 -9.91
CA SER A 12 -18.88 13.23 -8.56
C SER A 12 -17.38 13.04 -8.29
N GLY A 13 -16.54 13.05 -9.32
CA GLY A 13 -15.12 12.71 -9.23
C GLY A 13 -14.85 11.22 -9.00
N TYR A 14 -15.85 10.36 -9.15
CA TYR A 14 -15.71 8.91 -9.07
C TYR A 14 -15.73 8.26 -10.46
N VAL A 15 -14.99 7.16 -10.59
CA VAL A 15 -14.99 6.28 -11.78
C VAL A 15 -15.66 4.98 -11.38
N GLY A 16 -16.46 4.43 -12.28
CA GLY A 16 -17.13 3.16 -12.08
C GLY A 16 -17.58 2.55 -13.39
N SER A 17 -18.07 1.33 -13.31
CA SER A 17 -18.66 0.57 -14.42
C SER A 17 -20.08 0.13 -14.07
N ILE A 18 -20.91 -0.06 -15.09
CA ILE A 18 -22.25 -0.63 -14.92
C ILE A 18 -22.20 -2.07 -15.41
N GLU A 19 -22.56 -2.99 -14.54
CA GLU A 19 -22.69 -4.40 -14.89
C GLU A 19 -23.92 -4.66 -15.78
N ASP A 20 -23.95 -5.82 -16.44
CA ASP A 20 -25.10 -6.27 -17.23
C ASP A 20 -26.41 -6.35 -16.39
N SER A 21 -26.28 -6.52 -15.09
CA SER A 21 -27.36 -6.49 -14.10
C SER A 21 -27.96 -5.10 -13.89
N GLY A 22 -27.30 -4.03 -14.38
CA GLY A 22 -27.60 -2.64 -14.10
C GLY A 22 -27.01 -2.12 -12.79
N ALA A 23 -26.25 -2.93 -12.04
CA ALA A 23 -25.59 -2.51 -10.81
C ALA A 23 -24.39 -1.60 -11.13
N LEU A 24 -24.28 -0.49 -10.40
CA LEU A 24 -23.13 0.42 -10.48
C LEU A 24 -22.02 -0.08 -9.55
N ILE A 25 -20.87 -0.41 -10.13
CA ILE A 25 -19.64 -0.68 -9.37
C ILE A 25 -18.79 0.59 -9.35
N VAL A 26 -18.57 1.17 -8.19
CA VAL A 26 -17.66 2.30 -8.01
C VAL A 26 -16.25 1.77 -7.84
N GLU A 27 -15.34 2.13 -8.75
CA GLU A 27 -13.94 1.65 -8.75
C GLU A 27 -13.01 2.54 -7.92
N GLY A 28 -13.38 3.82 -7.73
CA GLY A 28 -12.61 4.77 -6.94
C GLY A 28 -12.77 6.21 -7.44
N ARG A 29 -11.96 7.13 -6.90
CA ARG A 29 -11.90 8.51 -7.38
C ARG A 29 -11.10 8.59 -8.67
N SER A 30 -11.52 9.42 -9.60
CA SER A 30 -10.81 9.65 -10.87
C SER A 30 -9.37 10.12 -10.66
N ASP A 31 -9.15 10.94 -9.62
CA ASP A 31 -7.83 11.48 -9.27
C ASP A 31 -6.88 10.44 -8.66
N ASP A 32 -7.44 9.32 -8.16
CA ASP A 32 -6.68 8.24 -7.54
C ASP A 32 -6.42 7.07 -8.50
N ILE A 33 -7.00 7.09 -9.71
CA ILE A 33 -6.71 6.07 -10.74
C ILE A 33 -5.28 6.26 -11.24
N LEU A 34 -4.48 5.24 -11.10
CA LEU A 34 -3.10 5.21 -11.58
C LEU A 34 -2.99 4.42 -12.88
N THR A 35 -1.90 4.66 -13.61
CA THR A 35 -1.65 3.98 -14.89
C THR A 35 -0.26 3.36 -14.87
N LEU A 36 -0.18 2.06 -15.16
CA LEU A 36 1.09 1.37 -15.38
C LEU A 36 1.77 1.85 -16.66
N LYS A 37 3.03 1.54 -16.81
CA LYS A 37 3.80 1.84 -18.04
C LYS A 37 3.21 1.13 -19.26
N SER A 38 2.56 -0.01 -19.09
CA SER A 38 1.81 -0.72 -20.14
C SER A 38 0.58 0.04 -20.65
N GLY A 39 0.11 1.08 -19.92
CA GLY A 39 -1.13 1.79 -20.17
C GLY A 39 -2.32 1.25 -19.39
N THR A 40 -2.16 0.14 -18.65
CA THR A 40 -3.21 -0.46 -17.82
C THR A 40 -3.57 0.47 -16.67
N LYS A 41 -4.85 0.85 -16.59
CA LYS A 41 -5.39 1.67 -15.50
C LYS A 41 -5.83 0.79 -14.34
N PHE A 42 -5.64 1.28 -13.12
CA PHE A 42 -6.06 0.56 -11.91
C PHE A 42 -6.40 1.50 -10.77
N SER A 43 -7.29 1.05 -9.88
CA SER A 43 -7.58 1.71 -8.61
C SER A 43 -6.67 1.14 -7.53
N PRO A 44 -5.72 1.90 -6.99
CA PRO A 44 -4.89 1.45 -5.87
C PRO A 44 -5.73 1.07 -4.65
N GLU A 45 -6.77 1.83 -4.35
CA GLU A 45 -7.64 1.64 -3.20
C GLU A 45 -8.27 0.24 -3.19
N LYS A 46 -8.71 -0.27 -4.35
CA LYS A 46 -9.27 -1.61 -4.47
C LYS A 46 -8.26 -2.70 -4.05
N ILE A 47 -7.01 -2.57 -4.49
CA ILE A 47 -5.93 -3.51 -4.15
C ILE A 47 -5.54 -3.38 -2.67
N GLU A 48 -5.39 -2.13 -2.19
CA GLU A 48 -5.04 -1.81 -0.81
C GLU A 48 -6.07 -2.33 0.19
N ASN A 49 -7.35 -2.19 -0.13
CA ASN A 49 -8.44 -2.69 0.70
C ASN A 49 -8.38 -4.22 0.83
N LEU A 50 -8.12 -4.93 -0.27
CA LEU A 50 -8.00 -6.39 -0.23
C LEU A 50 -6.78 -6.85 0.56
N ILE A 51 -5.63 -6.18 0.41
CA ILE A 51 -4.44 -6.49 1.21
C ILE A 51 -4.70 -6.18 2.70
N SER A 52 -5.38 -5.08 2.99
CA SER A 52 -5.69 -4.64 4.36
C SER A 52 -6.82 -5.45 5.03
N CYS A 53 -7.45 -6.41 4.34
CA CYS A 53 -8.35 -7.39 4.98
C CYS A 53 -7.62 -8.34 5.95
N SER A 54 -6.28 -8.44 5.88
CA SER A 54 -5.50 -9.19 6.86
C SER A 54 -5.50 -8.48 8.21
N PRO A 55 -5.76 -9.20 9.32
CA PRO A 55 -5.65 -8.61 10.66
C PRO A 55 -4.22 -8.18 11.02
N PHE A 56 -3.22 -8.66 10.29
CA PHE A 56 -1.81 -8.33 10.51
C PHE A 56 -1.37 -7.06 9.81
N ILE A 57 -2.21 -6.47 8.94
CA ILE A 57 -1.90 -5.29 8.14
C ILE A 57 -2.79 -4.14 8.58
N LYS A 58 -2.18 -3.06 9.04
CA LYS A 58 -2.87 -1.83 9.45
C LYS A 58 -3.18 -0.92 8.26
N SER A 59 -2.24 -0.81 7.34
CA SER A 59 -2.37 0.04 6.15
C SER A 59 -1.49 -0.47 5.03
N THR A 60 -1.93 -0.25 3.80
CA THR A 60 -1.19 -0.59 2.58
C THR A 60 -1.17 0.63 1.66
N VAL A 61 -0.05 0.90 1.02
CA VAL A 61 0.07 1.93 -0.02
C VAL A 61 0.63 1.26 -1.28
N VAL A 62 -0.18 1.21 -2.33
CA VAL A 62 0.23 0.63 -3.62
C VAL A 62 0.98 1.67 -4.44
N ILE A 63 2.12 1.26 -4.98
CA ILE A 63 2.99 2.03 -5.88
C ILE A 63 2.97 1.34 -7.24
N GLY A 64 2.73 2.09 -8.33
CA GLY A 64 2.68 1.50 -9.68
C GLY A 64 2.57 2.52 -10.81
N SER A 65 2.34 3.81 -10.48
CA SER A 65 2.21 4.83 -11.54
C SER A 65 3.47 4.92 -12.39
N GLY A 66 3.32 4.69 -13.70
CA GLY A 66 4.45 4.70 -14.64
C GLY A 66 5.43 3.52 -14.51
N GLN A 67 5.13 2.53 -13.66
CA GLN A 67 5.99 1.37 -13.41
C GLN A 67 5.62 0.16 -14.28
N ASP A 68 6.55 -0.78 -14.45
CA ASP A 68 6.32 -2.06 -15.16
C ASP A 68 5.46 -3.03 -14.33
N SER A 69 5.36 -2.85 -13.02
CA SER A 69 4.65 -3.73 -12.09
C SER A 69 4.26 -3.00 -10.81
N LEU A 70 3.32 -3.55 -10.06
CA LEU A 70 2.91 -3.00 -8.78
C LEU A 70 3.86 -3.41 -7.66
N SER A 71 4.02 -2.50 -6.71
CA SER A 71 4.69 -2.72 -5.44
C SER A 71 3.85 -2.15 -4.30
N ALA A 72 4.10 -2.59 -3.06
CA ALA A 72 3.35 -2.14 -1.91
C ALA A 72 4.27 -1.72 -0.75
N ILE A 73 3.90 -0.64 -0.07
CA ILE A 73 4.39 -0.30 1.27
C ILE A 73 3.37 -0.86 2.25
N ILE A 74 3.83 -1.68 3.18
CA ILE A 74 3.00 -2.34 4.18
C ILE A 74 3.31 -1.75 5.56
N VAL A 75 2.27 -1.39 6.29
CA VAL A 75 2.33 -1.06 7.71
C VAL A 75 1.64 -2.19 8.46
N ILE A 76 2.38 -2.90 9.29
CA ILE A 76 1.81 -4.00 10.09
C ILE A 76 0.97 -3.48 11.24
N ASP A 77 -0.07 -4.23 11.64
CA ASP A 77 -0.80 -3.97 12.87
C ASP A 77 0.00 -4.50 14.09
N PRO A 78 0.50 -3.61 14.96
CA PRO A 78 1.36 -4.02 16.05
C PRO A 78 0.67 -4.99 17.03
N ASN A 79 -0.62 -4.81 17.30
CA ASN A 79 -1.32 -5.63 18.28
C ASN A 79 -1.50 -7.07 17.78
N SER A 80 -1.94 -7.21 16.55
CA SER A 80 -2.16 -8.52 15.93
C SER A 80 -0.85 -9.27 15.68
N VAL A 81 0.18 -8.55 15.18
CA VAL A 81 1.49 -9.16 14.93
C VAL A 81 2.22 -9.51 16.22
N ASN A 82 2.14 -8.66 17.28
CA ASN A 82 2.68 -8.99 18.60
C ASN A 82 2.06 -10.28 19.14
N SER A 83 0.72 -10.37 19.14
CA SER A 83 0.01 -11.56 19.62
C SER A 83 0.36 -12.82 18.81
N TRP A 84 0.59 -12.67 17.51
CA TRP A 84 1.04 -13.76 16.65
C TRP A 84 2.49 -14.16 16.94
N ALA A 85 3.40 -13.19 17.11
CA ALA A 85 4.82 -13.41 17.42
C ALA A 85 4.99 -14.11 18.77
N ASP A 86 4.23 -13.70 19.79
CA ASP A 86 4.24 -14.33 21.12
C ASP A 86 3.85 -15.82 21.04
N ARG A 87 2.79 -16.14 20.26
CA ARG A 87 2.39 -17.55 20.04
C ARG A 87 3.46 -18.38 19.31
N LYS A 88 4.30 -17.72 18.51
CA LYS A 88 5.41 -18.33 17.77
C LYS A 88 6.72 -18.32 18.54
N ASN A 89 6.76 -17.75 19.76
CA ASN A 89 7.96 -17.54 20.56
C ASN A 89 9.04 -16.72 19.83
N ILE A 90 8.64 -15.77 18.99
CA ILE A 90 9.53 -14.84 18.28
C ILE A 90 9.89 -13.73 19.25
N ARG A 91 11.18 -13.54 19.52
CA ARG A 91 11.67 -12.48 20.41
C ARG A 91 11.96 -11.20 19.62
N TYR A 92 11.52 -10.08 20.16
CA TYR A 92 11.77 -8.74 19.63
C TYR A 92 11.71 -7.71 20.75
N THR A 93 12.31 -6.54 20.56
CA THR A 93 12.37 -5.45 21.55
C THR A 93 11.41 -4.32 21.25
N GLY A 94 10.92 -4.19 20.02
CA GLY A 94 10.01 -3.12 19.60
C GLY A 94 9.50 -3.27 18.19
N TYR A 95 8.65 -2.32 17.76
CA TYR A 95 7.96 -2.35 16.47
C TYR A 95 8.93 -2.49 15.28
N SER A 96 9.99 -1.69 15.26
CA SER A 96 10.95 -1.70 14.14
C SER A 96 11.63 -3.05 13.99
N GLU A 97 12.06 -3.67 15.11
CA GLU A 97 12.64 -5.00 15.08
C GLU A 97 11.62 -6.07 14.66
N LEU A 98 10.38 -5.98 15.18
CA LEU A 98 9.31 -6.90 14.79
C LEU A 98 9.03 -6.82 13.29
N ALA A 99 8.93 -5.60 12.74
CA ALA A 99 8.71 -5.37 11.31
C ALA A 99 9.86 -5.89 10.42
N SER A 100 11.06 -6.05 10.96
CA SER A 100 12.24 -6.56 10.25
C SER A 100 12.38 -8.07 10.27
N LYS A 101 11.61 -8.79 11.12
CA LYS A 101 11.72 -10.25 11.25
C LYS A 101 11.35 -10.97 9.97
N ASP A 102 12.11 -11.99 9.65
CA ASP A 102 11.88 -12.84 8.47
C ASP A 102 10.52 -13.53 8.53
N GLU A 103 10.12 -13.99 9.70
CA GLU A 103 8.84 -14.66 9.94
C GLU A 103 7.66 -13.71 9.66
N VAL A 104 7.78 -12.43 10.04
CA VAL A 104 6.75 -11.41 9.75
C VAL A 104 6.72 -11.11 8.25
N ARG A 105 7.89 -11.02 7.62
CA ARG A 105 7.99 -10.86 6.17
C ARG A 105 7.31 -11.99 5.41
N ASP A 106 7.52 -13.23 5.86
CA ASP A 106 6.94 -14.42 5.22
C ASP A 106 5.42 -14.45 5.43
N LEU A 107 4.93 -14.11 6.62
CA LEU A 107 3.50 -13.95 6.93
C LEU A 107 2.83 -12.96 5.97
N ILE A 108 3.43 -11.79 5.77
CA ILE A 108 2.91 -10.75 4.88
C ILE A 108 2.98 -11.19 3.42
N ARG A 109 4.10 -11.83 3.01
CA ARG A 109 4.27 -12.35 1.64
C ARG A 109 3.18 -13.37 1.28
N ASP A 110 2.89 -14.31 2.17
CA ASP A 110 1.89 -15.34 1.92
C ASP A 110 0.49 -14.73 1.78
N HIS A 111 0.18 -13.69 2.57
CA HIS A 111 -1.07 -12.97 2.42
C HIS A 111 -1.14 -12.23 1.07
N ILE A 112 -0.08 -11.53 0.67
CA ILE A 112 -0.03 -10.83 -0.63
C ILE A 112 -0.17 -11.83 -1.79
N LYS A 113 0.43 -13.02 -1.70
CA LYS A 113 0.25 -14.08 -2.70
C LYS A 113 -1.22 -14.47 -2.87
N CYS A 114 -1.91 -14.69 -1.76
CA CYS A 114 -3.32 -15.01 -1.78
C CYS A 114 -4.16 -13.90 -2.44
N VAL A 115 -3.87 -12.63 -2.10
CA VAL A 115 -4.56 -11.48 -2.73
C VAL A 115 -4.24 -11.37 -4.21
N ASN A 116 -3.01 -11.66 -4.62
CA ASN A 116 -2.61 -11.64 -6.03
C ASN A 116 -3.40 -12.62 -6.90
N GLU A 117 -3.92 -13.72 -6.35
CA GLU A 117 -4.74 -14.68 -7.08
C GLU A 117 -6.05 -14.08 -7.62
N ALA A 118 -6.51 -12.98 -7.01
CA ALA A 118 -7.70 -12.25 -7.44
C ALA A 118 -7.47 -11.25 -8.58
N PHE A 119 -6.21 -11.09 -9.03
CA PHE A 119 -5.83 -10.09 -10.03
C PHE A 119 -5.07 -10.70 -11.20
N ASP A 120 -5.25 -10.07 -12.36
CA ASP A 120 -4.43 -10.35 -13.54
C ASP A 120 -2.94 -10.06 -13.26
N SER A 121 -2.06 -10.75 -13.98
CA SER A 121 -0.61 -10.73 -13.75
C SER A 121 0.00 -9.33 -13.73
N GLU A 122 -0.56 -8.38 -14.48
CA GLU A 122 -0.11 -6.98 -14.51
C GLU A 122 -0.44 -6.20 -13.24
N LEU A 123 -1.56 -6.55 -12.59
CA LEU A 123 -2.06 -5.90 -11.37
C LEU A 123 -1.64 -6.63 -10.08
N GLN A 124 -0.80 -7.64 -10.20
CA GLN A 124 -0.24 -8.32 -9.04
C GLN A 124 0.89 -7.52 -8.39
N ILE A 125 0.90 -7.49 -7.07
CA ILE A 125 2.03 -6.96 -6.32
C ILE A 125 3.24 -7.89 -6.50
N LYS A 126 4.30 -7.39 -7.09
CA LYS A 126 5.54 -8.15 -7.32
C LYS A 126 6.58 -7.93 -6.22
N ARG A 127 6.51 -6.78 -5.54
CA ARG A 127 7.46 -6.38 -4.49
C ARG A 127 6.73 -5.67 -3.36
N PHE A 128 7.24 -5.79 -2.16
CA PHE A 128 6.74 -5.03 -1.02
C PHE A 128 7.84 -4.66 -0.04
N VAL A 129 7.58 -3.61 0.71
CA VAL A 129 8.42 -3.12 1.80
C VAL A 129 7.56 -3.06 3.06
N ILE A 130 8.04 -3.61 4.17
CA ILE A 130 7.40 -3.41 5.48
C ILE A 130 8.02 -2.18 6.11
N LEU A 131 7.19 -1.17 6.39
CA LEU A 131 7.65 0.07 7.01
C LEU A 131 7.93 -0.17 8.50
N HIS A 132 9.08 0.30 8.98
CA HIS A 132 9.52 0.12 10.38
C HIS A 132 8.87 1.10 11.35
N ARG A 133 7.90 1.88 10.90
CA ARG A 133 7.05 2.78 11.67
C ARG A 133 5.62 2.77 11.13
N THR A 134 4.70 3.36 11.86
CA THR A 134 3.36 3.64 11.35
C THR A 134 3.36 4.90 10.48
N LEU A 135 2.29 5.08 9.68
CA LEU A 135 2.06 6.33 8.98
C LEU A 135 1.73 7.45 9.99
N ILE A 136 2.23 8.65 9.73
CA ILE A 136 2.20 9.77 10.68
C ILE A 136 1.22 10.84 10.20
N MET A 137 0.21 11.13 11.02
CA MET A 137 -0.81 12.14 10.71
C MET A 137 -0.23 13.56 10.71
N THR A 138 0.65 13.89 11.64
CA THR A 138 1.28 15.22 11.73
C THR A 138 2.16 15.53 10.53
N GLU A 139 2.67 14.52 9.86
CA GLU A 139 3.45 14.64 8.62
C GLU A 139 2.56 14.63 7.36
N GLY A 140 1.25 14.55 7.55
CA GLY A 140 0.28 14.56 6.47
C GLY A 140 0.28 13.29 5.62
N GLU A 141 0.72 12.15 6.17
CA GLU A 141 0.69 10.86 5.45
C GLU A 141 -0.70 10.24 5.45
N VAL A 142 -1.47 10.52 6.51
CA VAL A 142 -2.86 10.11 6.65
C VAL A 142 -3.74 11.24 7.17
N THR A 143 -5.01 11.22 6.80
CA THR A 143 -6.04 12.12 7.32
C THR A 143 -6.44 11.71 8.75
N LYS A 144 -7.28 12.57 9.40
CA LYS A 144 -7.90 12.24 10.70
C LYS A 144 -8.78 10.98 10.65
N THR A 145 -9.32 10.65 9.49
CA THR A 145 -10.12 9.46 9.23
C THR A 145 -9.31 8.29 8.69
N MET A 146 -7.97 8.36 8.80
CA MET A 146 -7.00 7.36 8.32
C MET A 146 -6.96 7.17 6.79
N GLY A 147 -7.53 8.11 6.02
CA GLY A 147 -7.39 8.13 4.55
C GLY A 147 -5.94 8.42 4.14
N ILE A 148 -5.45 7.69 3.16
CA ILE A 148 -4.06 7.76 2.68
C ILE A 148 -3.89 9.02 1.82
N LEU A 149 -2.86 9.83 2.13
CA LEU A 149 -2.47 11.02 1.37
C LEU A 149 -1.23 10.70 0.51
N ARG A 150 -1.45 10.06 -0.65
CA ARG A 150 -0.42 9.48 -1.53
C ARG A 150 0.70 10.45 -1.88
N ASN A 151 0.37 11.70 -2.24
CA ASN A 151 1.36 12.71 -2.63
C ASN A 151 2.32 13.05 -1.47
N LYS A 152 1.81 13.06 -0.24
CA LYS A 152 2.63 13.29 0.95
C LYS A 152 3.50 12.09 1.27
N ILE A 153 2.94 10.88 1.18
CA ILE A 153 3.70 9.64 1.37
C ILE A 153 4.81 9.54 0.33
N ALA A 154 4.52 9.81 -0.95
CA ALA A 154 5.54 9.80 -2.00
C ALA A 154 6.68 10.80 -1.74
N THR A 155 6.37 11.96 -1.16
CA THR A 155 7.38 12.96 -0.79
C THR A 155 8.20 12.50 0.42
N ASN A 156 7.54 12.03 1.47
CA ASN A 156 8.18 11.66 2.74
C ASN A 156 9.00 10.36 2.61
N LEU A 157 8.54 9.43 1.78
CA LEU A 157 9.15 8.12 1.57
C LEU A 157 9.76 7.98 0.16
N LYS A 158 10.27 9.10 -0.40
CA LYS A 158 10.86 9.16 -1.75
C LYS A 158 11.93 8.09 -1.99
N ASP A 159 12.70 7.74 -0.95
CA ASP A 159 13.76 6.74 -1.05
C ASP A 159 13.19 5.34 -1.28
N ILE A 160 12.02 5.03 -0.69
CA ILE A 160 11.29 3.78 -0.96
C ILE A 160 10.81 3.76 -2.42
N TYR A 161 10.20 4.86 -2.88
CA TYR A 161 9.74 4.96 -4.26
C TYR A 161 10.89 4.78 -5.24
N SER A 162 12.02 5.48 -5.04
CA SER A 162 13.21 5.38 -5.88
C SER A 162 13.80 3.96 -5.88
N ALA A 163 13.84 3.29 -4.74
CA ALA A 163 14.38 1.93 -4.65
C ALA A 163 13.47 0.90 -5.33
N VAL A 164 12.15 1.09 -5.23
CA VAL A 164 11.18 0.25 -5.95
C VAL A 164 11.34 0.43 -7.45
N GLU A 165 11.46 1.68 -7.94
CA GLU A 165 11.71 2.00 -9.35
C GLU A 165 13.00 1.38 -9.87
N ASN A 166 14.08 1.52 -9.12
CA ASN A 166 15.39 0.99 -9.48
C ASN A 166 15.53 -0.52 -9.23
N LYS A 167 14.45 -1.19 -8.80
CA LYS A 167 14.43 -2.64 -8.47
C LYS A 167 15.50 -3.05 -7.46
N SER A 168 15.87 -2.14 -6.54
CA SER A 168 16.82 -2.40 -5.45
C SER A 168 16.30 -3.48 -4.51
N ASP A 169 17.20 -4.26 -3.90
CA ASP A 169 16.83 -5.31 -2.94
C ASP A 169 16.82 -4.79 -1.49
N SER A 170 17.41 -3.62 -1.23
CA SER A 170 17.42 -2.99 0.09
C SER A 170 17.42 -1.46 -0.02
N ILE A 171 16.98 -0.81 1.05
CA ILE A 171 16.87 0.64 1.14
C ILE A 171 17.43 1.08 2.48
N THR A 172 18.20 2.17 2.48
CA THR A 172 18.54 2.87 3.70
C THR A 172 17.61 4.08 3.85
N LEU A 173 16.77 4.08 4.86
CA LEU A 173 15.91 5.21 5.20
C LEU A 173 16.53 6.03 6.34
N ASN A 174 16.57 7.34 6.15
CA ASN A 174 16.77 8.29 7.23
C ASN A 174 15.38 8.79 7.63
N ASP A 175 14.87 8.30 8.74
CA ASP A 175 13.55 8.68 9.21
C ASP A 175 13.54 10.06 9.87
N ILE A 176 12.36 10.62 10.12
CA ILE A 176 12.06 11.90 10.74
C ILE A 176 12.77 12.04 12.09
N ASP A 177 12.88 10.95 12.84
CA ASP A 177 13.60 10.87 14.12
C ASP A 177 15.14 10.77 13.98
N LYS A 178 15.69 11.00 12.77
CA LYS A 178 17.13 10.85 12.43
C LYS A 178 17.68 9.43 12.67
N LEU A 179 16.84 8.46 12.82
CA LEU A 179 17.22 7.06 12.88
C LEU A 179 17.39 6.51 11.46
N THR A 180 18.47 5.79 11.24
CA THR A 180 18.74 5.13 9.96
C THR A 180 18.25 3.69 10.03
N TYR A 181 17.32 3.33 9.15
CA TYR A 181 16.80 1.97 9.04
C TYR A 181 17.22 1.35 7.72
N GLN A 182 17.60 0.09 7.74
CA GLN A 182 17.72 -0.71 6.53
C GLN A 182 16.43 -1.50 6.32
N LEU A 183 15.75 -1.22 5.22
CA LEU A 183 14.55 -1.93 4.81
C LEU A 183 14.88 -2.90 3.67
N ASN A 184 14.31 -4.09 3.73
CA ASN A 184 14.41 -5.05 2.64
C ASN A 184 13.23 -4.85 1.67
N VAL A 185 13.54 -4.79 0.36
CA VAL A 185 12.52 -4.87 -0.68
C VAL A 185 12.29 -6.34 -1.00
N ASN A 186 11.14 -6.84 -0.59
CA ASN A 186 10.82 -8.26 -0.65
C ASN A 186 10.13 -8.60 -1.97
N LYS A 187 10.47 -9.74 -2.57
CA LYS A 187 9.80 -10.26 -3.77
C LYS A 187 8.63 -11.14 -3.37
N VAL A 188 7.54 -11.03 -4.11
CA VAL A 188 6.38 -11.92 -4.04
C VAL A 188 6.51 -12.87 -5.23
N MET A 189 7.02 -14.05 -5.03
CA MET A 189 7.10 -15.10 -6.06
C MET A 189 6.28 -16.31 -5.64
#